data_15da0df8521521c1aaa8fa44c4bea2e2
#
_entry.id   15da0df8521521c1aaa8fa44c4bea2e2
#
_cell.length_a   1.000
_cell.length_b   1.000
_cell.length_c   1.000
_cell.angle_alpha   90.00
_cell.angle_beta   90.00
_cell.angle_gamma   90.00
#
_symmetry.space_group_name_H-M   'P 1'
#
loop_
_entity.id
_entity.type
_entity.pdbx_description
1 polymer ?
#
loop_
_entity_poly.entity_id
_entity_poly.type
_entity_poly.pdbx_seq_one_letter_code
_entity_poly.pdbx_strand_id
1 'polypeptide(L)'
;NQYSNIKFIHASLIGKDWDTALLSVDALLLPYGAERYRYHWAAMLFTAIGFHKPVLISPEINPEVLEQYSIGEFLNLDDVNSIRQGIQTFVENLQHHKEQYNQGLMNANEDYSHRALIQSIIHV
;
A
#
# COMPACT_ATOMS: atom_id res chain seq x y z
N ASN A 1 25.37 -8.15 2.09
CA ASN A 1 24.40 -7.66 1.11
C ASN A 1 25.07 -7.38 -0.23
N GLN A 2 24.64 -8.06 -1.26
CA GLN A 2 25.17 -7.98 -2.62
C GLN A 2 24.80 -6.64 -3.29
N TYR A 3 23.75 -5.99 -2.85
CA TYR A 3 23.25 -4.76 -3.44
C TYR A 3 23.31 -3.63 -2.43
N SER A 4 24.02 -2.56 -2.77
CA SER A 4 24.23 -1.41 -1.87
C SER A 4 22.95 -0.60 -1.62
N ASN A 5 21.97 -0.69 -2.51
CA ASN A 5 20.72 0.03 -2.41
C ASN A 5 19.58 -0.78 -1.78
N ILE A 6 19.87 -2.00 -1.30
CA ILE A 6 18.89 -2.85 -0.65
C ILE A 6 19.37 -3.13 0.78
N LYS A 7 18.49 -2.88 1.74
CA LYS A 7 18.76 -3.15 3.16
C LYS A 7 17.77 -4.20 3.66
N PHE A 8 18.28 -5.30 4.18
CA PHE A 8 17.48 -6.35 4.79
C PHE A 8 17.40 -6.14 6.30
N ILE A 9 16.20 -6.17 6.84
CA ILE A 9 15.96 -6.07 8.28
C ILE A 9 15.48 -7.43 8.76
N HIS A 10 16.34 -8.13 9.52
CA HIS A 10 16.08 -9.47 10.02
C HIS A 10 15.57 -9.42 11.46
N ALA A 11 14.52 -8.63 11.69
CA ALA A 11 13.96 -8.46 13.02
C ALA A 11 12.44 -8.38 12.94
N SER A 12 11.78 -8.85 13.99
CA SER A 12 10.34 -8.65 14.14
C SER A 12 10.11 -7.25 14.69
N LEU A 13 9.57 -6.37 13.88
CA LEU A 13 9.29 -4.99 14.27
C LEU A 13 7.91 -4.93 14.91
N ILE A 14 7.84 -4.41 16.13
CA ILE A 14 6.59 -4.23 16.87
C ILE A 14 6.56 -2.85 17.53
N GLY A 15 5.36 -2.35 17.81
CA GLY A 15 5.18 -1.10 18.53
C GLY A 15 5.85 0.08 17.84
N LYS A 16 6.67 0.81 18.59
CA LYS A 16 7.34 2.02 18.09
C LYS A 16 8.33 1.74 16.95
N ASP A 17 8.98 0.58 16.96
CA ASP A 17 9.93 0.21 15.90
C ASP A 17 9.19 0.01 14.58
N TRP A 18 8.02 -0.59 14.62
CA TRP A 18 7.14 -0.75 13.48
C TRP A 18 6.67 0.59 12.93
N ASP A 19 6.16 1.45 13.81
CA ASP A 19 5.69 2.77 13.44
C ASP A 19 6.82 3.62 12.84
N THR A 20 8.00 3.59 13.45
CA THR A 20 9.17 4.32 12.94
C THR A 20 9.56 3.85 11.56
N ALA A 21 9.56 2.53 11.32
CA ALA A 21 9.88 1.97 10.01
C ALA A 21 8.87 2.43 8.95
N LEU A 22 7.57 2.39 9.26
CA LEU A 22 6.53 2.83 8.33
C LEU A 22 6.59 4.34 8.04
N LEU A 23 6.90 5.14 9.05
CA LEU A 23 7.02 6.58 8.86
C LEU A 23 8.26 6.97 8.05
N SER A 24 9.28 6.10 8.02
CA SER A 24 10.55 6.37 7.34
C SER A 24 10.52 6.09 5.83
N VAL A 25 9.50 5.40 5.33
CA VAL A 25 9.41 5.03 3.92
C VAL A 25 8.51 5.99 3.15
N ASP A 26 8.70 6.07 1.84
CA ASP A 26 7.89 6.91 0.96
C ASP A 26 6.68 6.16 0.39
N ALA A 27 6.75 4.84 0.33
CA ALA A 27 5.71 4.00 -0.25
C ALA A 27 5.92 2.55 0.20
N LEU A 28 4.88 1.72 0.00
CA LEU A 28 4.95 0.30 0.32
C LEU A 28 4.77 -0.53 -0.96
N LEU A 29 5.56 -1.59 -1.07
CA LEU A 29 5.43 -2.59 -2.13
C LEU A 29 4.78 -3.84 -1.55
N LEU A 30 3.62 -4.21 -2.09
CA LEU A 30 2.81 -5.33 -1.60
C LEU A 30 2.58 -6.36 -2.71
N PRO A 31 3.57 -7.23 -2.99
CA PRO A 31 3.52 -8.14 -4.14
C PRO A 31 2.83 -9.48 -3.80
N TYR A 32 1.57 -9.44 -3.43
CA TYR A 32 0.80 -10.63 -3.06
C TYR A 32 0.24 -11.32 -4.31
N GLY A 33 1.07 -12.00 -5.07
CA GLY A 33 0.71 -12.59 -6.34
C GLY A 33 -0.08 -13.90 -6.30
N ALA A 34 -0.37 -14.44 -5.13
CA ALA A 34 -1.08 -15.70 -5.02
C ALA A 34 -2.59 -15.51 -5.01
N GLU A 35 -3.32 -16.32 -5.80
CA GLU A 35 -4.77 -16.26 -5.89
C GLU A 35 -5.47 -16.42 -4.54
N ARG A 36 -4.86 -17.14 -3.61
CA ARG A 36 -5.40 -17.32 -2.25
C ARG A 36 -5.63 -16.02 -1.51
N TYR A 37 -4.94 -14.94 -1.88
CA TYR A 37 -5.09 -13.64 -1.24
C TYR A 37 -6.26 -12.81 -1.80
N ARG A 38 -6.88 -13.27 -2.86
CA ARG A 38 -7.90 -12.52 -3.58
C ARG A 38 -9.10 -12.12 -2.71
N TYR A 39 -9.47 -12.99 -1.77
CA TYR A 39 -10.63 -12.78 -0.91
C TYR A 39 -10.27 -12.44 0.52
N HIS A 40 -8.99 -12.17 0.78
CA HIS A 40 -8.51 -11.79 2.10
C HIS A 40 -8.21 -10.30 2.14
N TRP A 41 -8.54 -9.69 3.27
CA TRP A 41 -8.16 -8.29 3.49
C TRP A 41 -6.66 -8.22 3.74
N ALA A 42 -5.97 -7.42 2.98
CA ALA A 42 -4.55 -7.20 3.19
C ALA A 42 -4.37 -6.20 4.33
N ALA A 43 -4.03 -6.69 5.51
CA ALA A 43 -3.79 -5.83 6.67
C ALA A 43 -2.77 -4.73 6.36
N MET A 44 -1.74 -5.05 5.57
CA MET A 44 -0.72 -4.07 5.18
C MET A 44 -1.27 -2.96 4.28
N LEU A 45 -2.27 -3.25 3.45
CA LEU A 45 -2.91 -2.22 2.63
C LEU A 45 -3.58 -1.17 3.53
N PHE A 46 -4.32 -1.61 4.52
CA PHE A 46 -5.00 -0.70 5.45
C PHE A 46 -4.02 -0.01 6.40
N THR A 47 -2.91 -0.67 6.73
CA THR A 47 -1.82 -0.05 7.45
C THR A 47 -1.20 1.09 6.63
N ALA A 48 -0.97 0.86 5.34
CA ALA A 48 -0.45 1.90 4.43
C ALA A 48 -1.39 3.10 4.38
N ILE A 49 -2.69 2.85 4.29
CA ILE A 49 -3.70 3.91 4.28
C ILE A 49 -3.62 4.73 5.58
N GLY A 50 -3.55 4.06 6.73
CA GLY A 50 -3.45 4.72 8.03
C GLY A 50 -2.20 5.57 8.20
N PHE A 51 -1.08 5.16 7.61
CA PHE A 51 0.18 5.92 7.63
C PHE A 51 0.34 6.86 6.45
N HIS A 52 -0.66 6.97 5.59
CA HIS A 52 -0.67 7.82 4.39
C HIS A 52 0.49 7.52 3.45
N LYS A 53 0.71 6.22 3.21
CA LYS A 53 1.77 5.77 2.29
C LYS A 53 1.17 5.21 1.01
N PRO A 54 1.54 5.72 -0.16
CA PRO A 54 1.12 5.13 -1.44
C PRO A 54 1.59 3.69 -1.57
N VAL A 55 0.85 2.90 -2.33
CA VAL A 55 1.13 1.48 -2.49
C VAL A 55 1.33 1.09 -3.95
N LEU A 56 2.23 0.14 -4.16
CA LEU A 56 2.35 -0.61 -5.41
C LEU A 56 1.97 -2.05 -5.07
N ILE A 57 0.81 -2.50 -5.54
CA ILE A 57 0.18 -3.71 -5.04
C ILE A 57 -0.29 -4.59 -6.19
N SER A 58 -0.19 -5.91 -6.02
CA SER A 58 -0.73 -6.85 -7.00
C SER A 58 -2.25 -6.74 -7.06
N PRO A 59 -2.85 -6.91 -8.27
CA PRO A 59 -4.28 -6.66 -8.48
C PRO A 59 -5.21 -7.70 -7.85
N GLU A 60 -4.67 -8.77 -7.30
CA GLU A 60 -5.46 -9.81 -6.64
C GLU A 60 -5.97 -9.40 -5.26
N ILE A 61 -5.38 -8.37 -4.66
CA ILE A 61 -5.71 -7.95 -3.29
C ILE A 61 -6.56 -6.69 -3.30
N ASN A 62 -7.79 -6.82 -2.84
CA ASN A 62 -8.72 -5.71 -2.65
C ASN A 62 -8.65 -4.66 -3.79
N PRO A 63 -8.80 -5.10 -5.06
CA PRO A 63 -8.65 -4.18 -6.19
C PRO A 63 -9.64 -3.02 -6.15
N GLU A 64 -10.79 -3.21 -5.54
CA GLU A 64 -11.81 -2.18 -5.39
C GLU A 64 -11.30 -0.95 -4.64
N VAL A 65 -10.33 -1.12 -3.75
CA VAL A 65 -9.77 0.01 -2.99
C VAL A 65 -9.01 0.96 -3.91
N LEU A 66 -8.15 0.41 -4.79
CA LEU A 66 -7.42 1.24 -5.75
C LEU A 66 -8.32 1.78 -6.86
N GLU A 67 -9.39 1.07 -7.19
CA GLU A 67 -10.37 1.55 -8.17
C GLU A 67 -11.17 2.73 -7.64
N GLN A 68 -11.41 2.75 -6.33
CA GLN A 68 -12.18 3.81 -5.68
C GLN A 68 -11.31 4.98 -5.23
N TYR A 69 -10.09 4.73 -4.79
CA TYR A 69 -9.18 5.74 -4.26
C TYR A 69 -7.86 5.76 -5.01
N SER A 70 -7.37 6.96 -5.31
CA SER A 70 -6.05 7.12 -5.94
C SER A 70 -4.95 7.03 -4.89
N ILE A 71 -4.65 5.80 -4.43
CA ILE A 71 -3.67 5.57 -3.37
C ILE A 71 -2.42 4.85 -3.86
N GLY A 72 -2.34 4.55 -5.14
CA GLY A 72 -1.18 3.85 -5.70
C GLY A 72 -1.48 3.25 -7.04
N GLU A 73 -0.72 2.23 -7.39
CA GLU A 73 -0.80 1.57 -8.69
C GLU A 73 -0.83 0.06 -8.52
N PHE A 74 -1.39 -0.62 -9.51
CA PHE A 74 -1.31 -2.08 -9.60
C PHE A 74 0.04 -2.51 -10.17
N LEU A 75 0.59 -3.59 -9.63
CA LEU A 75 1.83 -4.20 -10.10
C LEU A 75 1.53 -5.52 -10.81
N ASN A 76 1.93 -5.60 -12.08
CA ASN A 76 1.85 -6.84 -12.84
C ASN A 76 3.07 -7.71 -12.51
N LEU A 77 2.82 -8.92 -12.02
CA LEU A 77 3.85 -9.87 -11.60
C LEU A 77 4.14 -10.96 -12.63
N ASP A 78 3.64 -10.82 -13.87
CA ASP A 78 3.75 -11.88 -14.90
C ASP A 78 5.19 -12.18 -15.29
N ASP A 79 6.03 -11.16 -15.40
CA ASP A 79 7.43 -11.35 -15.76
C ASP A 79 8.32 -10.25 -15.13
N VAL A 80 9.64 -10.47 -15.20
CA VAL A 80 10.62 -9.56 -14.62
C VAL A 80 10.57 -8.17 -15.23
N ASN A 81 10.34 -8.08 -16.53
CA ASN A 81 10.28 -6.78 -17.21
C ASN A 81 9.05 -5.97 -16.77
N SER A 82 7.91 -6.63 -16.61
CA SER A 82 6.70 -5.98 -16.12
C SER A 82 6.87 -5.48 -14.68
N ILE A 83 7.53 -6.27 -13.83
CA ILE A 83 7.82 -5.88 -12.45
C ILE A 83 8.75 -4.65 -12.43
N ARG A 84 9.83 -4.70 -13.20
CA ARG A 84 10.80 -3.60 -13.29
C ARG A 84 10.13 -2.32 -13.77
N GLN A 85 9.36 -2.42 -14.84
CA GLN A 85 8.67 -1.28 -15.42
C GLN A 85 7.62 -0.71 -14.45
N GLY A 86 6.88 -1.58 -13.77
CA GLY A 86 5.89 -1.17 -12.79
C GLY A 86 6.51 -0.39 -11.63
N ILE A 87 7.62 -0.88 -11.11
CA ILE A 87 8.35 -0.20 -10.02
C ILE A 87 8.87 1.16 -10.51
N GLN A 88 9.47 1.20 -11.68
CA GLN A 88 10.02 2.43 -12.25
C GLN A 88 8.93 3.49 -12.46
N THR A 89 7.82 3.09 -13.04
CA THR A 89 6.68 3.98 -13.27
C THR A 89 6.10 4.49 -11.95
N PHE A 90 5.97 3.61 -10.98
CA PHE A 90 5.45 4.00 -9.67
C PHE A 90 6.36 5.00 -8.96
N VAL A 91 7.68 4.78 -9.01
CA VAL A 91 8.65 5.72 -8.42
C VAL A 91 8.53 7.10 -9.07
N GLU A 92 8.38 7.17 -10.39
CA GLU A 92 8.14 8.42 -11.09
C GLU A 92 6.82 9.06 -10.64
N ASN A 93 5.76 8.26 -10.50
CA ASN A 93 4.45 8.74 -10.09
C ASN A 93 4.40 9.22 -8.64
N LEU A 94 5.26 8.71 -7.77
CA LEU A 94 5.35 9.22 -6.40
C LEU A 94 5.61 10.72 -6.36
N GLN A 95 6.35 11.22 -7.34
CA GLN A 95 6.65 12.64 -7.46
C GLN A 95 5.58 13.38 -8.27
N HIS A 96 5.18 12.83 -9.42
CA HIS A 96 4.25 13.49 -10.33
C HIS A 96 2.80 13.48 -9.83
N HIS A 97 2.40 12.47 -9.07
CA HIS A 97 1.03 12.32 -8.56
C HIS A 97 0.95 12.42 -7.04
N LYS A 98 1.90 13.08 -6.42
CA LYS A 98 2.00 13.18 -4.96
C LYS A 98 0.72 13.70 -4.32
N GLU A 99 0.19 14.78 -4.84
CA GLU A 99 -1.03 15.39 -4.30
C GLU A 99 -2.25 14.50 -4.50
N GLN A 100 -2.34 13.85 -5.66
CA GLN A 100 -3.42 12.92 -5.97
C GLN A 100 -3.41 11.73 -5.01
N TYR A 101 -2.23 11.16 -4.75
CA TYR A 101 -2.09 10.06 -3.79
C TYR A 101 -2.42 10.51 -2.38
N ASN A 102 -1.93 11.67 -1.97
CA ASN A 102 -2.22 12.20 -0.64
C ASN A 102 -3.71 12.41 -0.42
N GLN A 103 -4.41 12.97 -1.40
CA GLN A 103 -5.84 13.17 -1.31
C GLN A 103 -6.59 11.84 -1.28
N GLY A 104 -6.20 10.89 -2.13
CA GLY A 104 -6.78 9.55 -2.14
C GLY A 104 -6.59 8.83 -0.81
N LEU A 105 -5.39 8.91 -0.23
CA LEU A 105 -5.09 8.32 1.07
C LEU A 105 -5.90 8.96 2.20
N MET A 106 -6.06 10.27 2.18
CA MET A 106 -6.90 10.96 3.16
C MET A 106 -8.35 10.51 3.07
N ASN A 107 -8.89 10.43 1.87
CA ASN A 107 -10.27 9.99 1.65
C ASN A 107 -10.46 8.52 2.07
N ALA A 108 -9.54 7.65 1.70
CA ALA A 108 -9.58 6.24 2.09
C ALA A 108 -9.48 6.07 3.60
N ASN A 109 -8.56 6.79 4.24
CA ASN A 109 -8.38 6.72 5.68
C ASN A 109 -9.63 7.17 6.43
N GLU A 110 -10.28 8.22 5.94
CA GLU A 110 -11.52 8.70 6.52
C GLU A 110 -12.64 7.66 6.41
N ASP A 111 -12.79 7.06 5.24
CA ASP A 111 -13.85 6.09 4.98
C ASP A 111 -13.63 4.76 5.72
N TYR A 112 -12.38 4.33 5.87
CA TYR A 112 -12.02 3.09 6.56
C TYR A 112 -11.61 3.30 8.01
N SER A 113 -11.77 4.51 8.54
CA SER A 113 -11.43 4.80 9.93
C SER A 113 -12.35 4.05 10.89
N HIS A 114 -11.86 3.85 12.09
CA HIS A 114 -12.64 3.22 13.14
C HIS A 114 -13.96 3.94 13.40
N ARG A 115 -13.94 5.28 13.30
CA ARG A 115 -15.14 6.12 13.49
C ARG A 115 -16.19 5.85 12.40
N ALA A 116 -15.78 5.78 11.14
CA ALA A 116 -16.69 5.48 10.04
C ALA A 116 -17.29 4.09 10.19
N LEU A 117 -16.48 3.11 10.60
CA LEU A 117 -16.94 1.75 10.84
C LEU A 117 -18.00 1.71 11.94
N ILE A 118 -17.77 2.41 13.06
CA ILE A 118 -18.72 2.47 14.16
C ILE A 118 -20.03 3.13 13.71
N GLN A 119 -19.95 4.23 12.96
CA GLN A 119 -21.15 4.90 12.44
C GLN A 119 -21.95 3.98 11.51
N SER A 120 -21.28 3.21 10.67
CA SER A 120 -21.94 2.22 9.82
C SER A 120 -22.72 1.18 10.62
N ILE A 121 -22.15 0.71 11.73
CA ILE A 121 -22.78 -0.28 12.61
C ILE A 121 -24.00 0.32 13.31
N ILE A 122 -23.89 1.54 13.78
CA ILE A 122 -24.98 2.22 14.52
C ILE A 122 -26.16 2.55 13.61
N HIS A 123 -25.93 2.85 12.34
CA HIS A 123 -26.96 3.26 11.40
C HIS A 123 -27.54 2.12 10.56
N VAL A 124 -27.18 0.89 10.87
CA VAL A 124 -27.74 -0.29 10.18
C VAL A 124 -29.15 -0.71 10.74
#